data_78d89e74460147393a2bb1492b802d10
#
_entry.id   78d89e74460147393a2bb1492b802d10
#
_cell.length_a   1.000
_cell.length_b   1.000
_cell.length_c   1.000
_cell.angle_alpha   90.00
_cell.angle_beta   90.00
_cell.angle_gamma   90.00
#
_symmetry.space_group_name_H-M   'P 1'
#
loop_
_entity.id
_entity.type
_entity.pdbx_description
1 polymer ?
#
loop_
_entity_poly.entity_id
_entity_poly.type
_entity_poly.pdbx_seq_one_letter_code
_entity_poly.pdbx_strand_id
1 'polypeptide(L)'
;DRLVEQALAHNTDLRQAVANLERERAIDDEVAGGKYPTIGVNGGPSFGHQSGIQLLQRGYEPPSTFNYSLGASLSYQVDLFGQLRRAIEASAANTEAAEAALDLVRVNVAAGTARAYAEACSTGLRLEIAQKSVDLQKDAVNVTERLQKAGRAGAIDAGRARAQLQSLNAALPPLQASRQAALYRLATLTGALPQDFPREVAGCTTPPRVAGVLPVGDGAQLLRRRPDIRQAERTLAAS
;
A
#
# COMPACT_ATOMS: atom_id res chain seq x y z
N ASP A 1 -4.09 19.52 -1.26
CA ASP A 1 -5.31 18.75 -0.97
C ASP A 1 -5.73 17.90 -2.19
N ARG A 2 -5.86 18.47 -3.40
CA ARG A 2 -6.28 17.74 -4.63
C ARG A 2 -5.48 16.46 -4.90
N LEU A 3 -4.14 16.48 -4.76
CA LEU A 3 -3.30 15.28 -4.99
C LEU A 3 -3.54 14.20 -3.92
N VAL A 4 -3.82 14.59 -2.69
CA VAL A 4 -4.16 13.64 -1.61
C VAL A 4 -5.53 13.02 -1.86
N GLU A 5 -6.51 13.81 -2.28
CA GLU A 5 -7.84 13.31 -2.66
C GLU A 5 -7.75 12.34 -3.85
N GLN A 6 -6.97 12.68 -4.87
CA GLN A 6 -6.72 11.80 -6.00
C GLN A 6 -6.02 10.50 -5.58
N ALA A 7 -5.02 10.58 -4.70
CA ALA A 7 -4.35 9.40 -4.16
C ALA A 7 -5.32 8.51 -3.39
N LEU A 8 -6.14 9.07 -2.50
CA LEU A 8 -7.14 8.32 -1.75
C LEU A 8 -8.21 7.67 -2.65
N ALA A 9 -8.50 8.26 -3.82
CA ALA A 9 -9.47 7.70 -4.76
C ALA A 9 -8.90 6.57 -5.64
N HIS A 10 -7.60 6.61 -5.99
CA HIS A 10 -7.05 5.74 -7.03
C HIS A 10 -5.87 4.87 -6.57
N ASN A 11 -5.41 5.01 -5.33
CA ASN A 11 -4.27 4.25 -4.82
C ASN A 11 -4.55 2.74 -4.80
N THR A 12 -3.60 1.94 -5.27
CA THR A 12 -3.72 0.48 -5.37
C THR A 12 -3.64 -0.21 -4.01
N ASP A 13 -2.81 0.29 -3.09
CA ASP A 13 -2.68 -0.28 -1.75
C ASP A 13 -3.97 -0.08 -0.97
N LEU A 14 -4.64 1.07 -1.18
CA LEU A 14 -5.94 1.33 -0.56
C LEU A 14 -7.02 0.39 -1.11
N ARG A 15 -7.04 0.14 -2.42
CA ARG A 15 -7.97 -0.84 -3.03
C ARG A 15 -7.71 -2.25 -2.50
N GLN A 16 -6.45 -2.63 -2.32
CA GLN A 16 -6.09 -3.91 -1.70
C GLN A 16 -6.59 -4.00 -0.25
N ALA A 17 -6.43 -2.93 0.54
CA ALA A 17 -6.91 -2.90 1.92
C ALA A 17 -8.44 -3.00 2.01
N VAL A 18 -9.18 -2.37 1.08
CA VAL A 18 -10.65 -2.50 0.97
C VAL A 18 -11.03 -3.95 0.64
N ALA A 19 -10.39 -4.57 -0.36
CA ALA A 19 -10.66 -5.96 -0.72
C ALA A 19 -10.34 -6.94 0.42
N ASN A 20 -9.29 -6.68 1.20
CA ASN A 20 -9.00 -7.46 2.40
C ASN A 20 -10.10 -7.31 3.46
N LEU A 21 -10.62 -6.11 3.68
CA LEU A 21 -11.74 -5.90 4.60
C LEU A 21 -13.01 -6.63 4.13
N GLU A 22 -13.32 -6.58 2.84
CA GLU A 22 -14.46 -7.31 2.26
C GLU A 22 -14.30 -8.83 2.46
N ARG A 23 -13.09 -9.35 2.31
CA ARG A 23 -12.77 -10.76 2.60
C ARG A 23 -13.02 -11.11 4.07
N GLU A 24 -12.55 -10.30 5.02
CA GLU A 24 -12.78 -10.55 6.45
C GLU A 24 -14.27 -10.50 6.81
N ARG A 25 -15.04 -9.57 6.21
CA ARG A 25 -16.49 -9.52 6.38
C ARG A 25 -17.20 -10.77 5.86
N ALA A 26 -16.78 -11.28 4.71
CA ALA A 26 -17.32 -12.53 4.18
C ALA A 26 -16.99 -13.75 5.06
N ILE A 27 -15.80 -13.78 5.68
CA ILE A 27 -15.43 -14.81 6.66
C ILE A 27 -16.27 -14.66 7.93
N ASP A 28 -16.52 -13.44 8.39
CA ASP A 28 -17.37 -13.19 9.56
C ASP A 28 -18.82 -13.66 9.33
N ASP A 29 -19.37 -13.38 8.15
CA ASP A 29 -20.69 -13.87 7.73
C ASP A 29 -20.75 -15.39 7.66
N GLU A 30 -19.68 -16.05 7.15
CA GLU A 30 -19.56 -17.50 7.11
C GLU A 30 -19.55 -18.11 8.52
N VAL A 31 -18.71 -17.57 9.43
CA VAL A 31 -18.63 -18.02 10.82
C VAL A 31 -19.97 -17.78 11.55
N ALA A 32 -20.58 -16.62 11.35
CA ALA A 32 -21.89 -16.29 11.91
C ALA A 32 -23.00 -17.22 11.38
N GLY A 33 -22.86 -17.68 10.13
CA GLY A 33 -23.75 -18.67 9.52
C GLY A 33 -23.81 -20.01 10.26
N GLY A 34 -22.77 -20.35 11.02
CA GLY A 34 -22.74 -21.54 11.88
C GLY A 34 -23.82 -21.59 12.98
N LYS A 35 -24.51 -20.47 13.25
CA LYS A 35 -25.69 -20.40 14.13
C LYS A 35 -26.90 -21.10 13.54
N TYR A 36 -26.92 -21.35 12.24
CA TYR A 36 -28.08 -21.90 11.52
C TYR A 36 -27.85 -23.33 11.11
N PRO A 37 -28.92 -24.14 10.98
CA PRO A 37 -28.82 -25.47 10.43
C PRO A 37 -28.32 -25.43 8.96
N THR A 38 -27.41 -26.33 8.63
CA THR A 38 -26.94 -26.51 7.25
C THR A 38 -27.73 -27.65 6.57
N ILE A 39 -28.31 -27.35 5.43
CA ILE A 39 -29.01 -28.32 4.60
C ILE A 39 -28.15 -28.65 3.39
N GLY A 40 -27.75 -29.91 3.28
CA GLY A 40 -27.05 -30.43 2.11
C GLY A 40 -28.00 -31.26 1.25
N VAL A 41 -27.97 -31.04 -0.06
CA VAL A 41 -28.67 -31.90 -1.03
C VAL A 41 -27.60 -32.50 -1.96
N ASN A 42 -27.56 -33.79 -2.03
CA ASN A 42 -26.61 -34.51 -2.88
C ASN A 42 -27.39 -35.51 -3.77
N GLY A 43 -26.94 -35.63 -4.98
CA GLY A 43 -27.54 -36.57 -5.93
C GLY A 43 -26.62 -36.82 -7.11
N GLY A 44 -26.72 -37.99 -7.67
CA GLY A 44 -25.91 -38.31 -8.86
C GLY A 44 -26.17 -39.72 -9.40
N PRO A 45 -25.90 -39.93 -10.69
CA PRO A 45 -25.85 -41.25 -11.28
C PRO A 45 -24.54 -41.93 -10.86
N SER A 46 -24.60 -43.22 -10.62
CA SER A 46 -23.44 -44.11 -10.50
C SER A 46 -23.64 -45.34 -11.37
N PHE A 47 -22.63 -45.75 -12.08
CA PHE A 47 -22.63 -46.98 -12.84
C PHE A 47 -21.65 -47.93 -12.15
N GLY A 48 -22.13 -49.10 -11.77
CA GLY A 48 -21.31 -50.04 -11.06
C GLY A 48 -21.94 -51.43 -10.95
N HIS A 49 -21.10 -52.38 -10.52
CA HIS A 49 -21.48 -53.72 -10.21
C HIS A 49 -21.75 -53.86 -8.72
N GLN A 50 -22.93 -54.30 -8.34
CA GLN A 50 -23.28 -54.56 -6.93
C GLN A 50 -22.88 -55.99 -6.57
N SER A 51 -22.35 -56.18 -5.36
CA SER A 51 -22.07 -57.53 -4.88
C SER A 51 -23.34 -58.29 -4.58
N GLY A 52 -23.44 -59.53 -4.99
CA GLY A 52 -24.55 -60.42 -4.63
C GLY A 52 -24.73 -60.58 -3.11
N ILE A 53 -23.66 -60.43 -2.33
CA ILE A 53 -23.71 -60.46 -0.88
C ILE A 53 -24.50 -59.23 -0.34
N GLN A 54 -24.39 -58.07 -0.96
CA GLN A 54 -25.19 -56.89 -0.58
C GLN A 54 -26.68 -57.08 -0.83
N LEU A 55 -27.02 -57.92 -1.82
CA LEU A 55 -28.39 -58.32 -2.13
C LEU A 55 -28.85 -59.55 -1.32
N LEU A 56 -28.07 -60.00 -0.33
CA LEU A 56 -28.33 -61.21 0.46
C LEU A 56 -28.45 -62.51 -0.36
N GLN A 57 -27.94 -62.54 -1.58
CA GLN A 57 -27.95 -63.69 -2.48
C GLN A 57 -26.53 -64.22 -2.71
N ARG A 58 -26.16 -65.29 -1.98
CA ARG A 58 -24.88 -65.95 -2.13
C ARG A 58 -24.73 -66.63 -3.49
N GLY A 59 -23.64 -66.29 -4.22
CA GLY A 59 -23.38 -66.92 -5.54
C GLY A 59 -24.10 -66.27 -6.71
N TYR A 60 -24.83 -65.19 -6.49
CA TYR A 60 -25.44 -64.41 -7.58
C TYR A 60 -24.55 -63.20 -7.92
N GLU A 61 -24.17 -63.05 -9.19
CA GLU A 61 -23.48 -61.91 -9.73
C GLU A 61 -24.46 -61.01 -10.51
N PRO A 62 -24.93 -59.93 -9.92
CA PRO A 62 -25.85 -59.03 -10.62
C PRO A 62 -25.13 -58.30 -11.75
N PRO A 63 -25.81 -57.98 -12.85
CA PRO A 63 -25.23 -57.20 -13.93
C PRO A 63 -24.89 -55.77 -13.46
N SER A 64 -23.88 -55.16 -14.09
CA SER A 64 -23.58 -53.73 -13.87
C SER A 64 -24.76 -52.87 -14.32
N THR A 65 -25.22 -52.00 -13.46
CA THR A 65 -26.40 -51.14 -13.68
C THR A 65 -26.13 -49.69 -13.33
N PHE A 66 -26.92 -48.80 -13.91
CA PHE A 66 -26.99 -47.43 -13.49
C PHE A 66 -27.87 -47.34 -12.23
N ASN A 67 -27.31 -46.69 -11.19
CA ASN A 67 -28.02 -46.37 -9.99
C ASN A 67 -28.13 -44.85 -9.85
N TYR A 68 -29.25 -44.39 -9.42
CA TYR A 68 -29.47 -42.97 -9.13
C TYR A 68 -29.67 -42.79 -7.62
N SER A 69 -28.89 -41.90 -7.01
CA SER A 69 -29.06 -41.59 -5.59
C SER A 69 -29.48 -40.14 -5.44
N LEU A 70 -30.39 -39.89 -4.53
CA LEU A 70 -30.77 -38.55 -4.08
C LEU A 70 -30.80 -38.60 -2.55
N GLY A 71 -30.05 -37.71 -1.94
CA GLY A 71 -29.99 -37.60 -0.47
C GLY A 71 -30.17 -36.16 -0.02
N ALA A 72 -30.81 -35.98 1.10
CA ALA A 72 -30.84 -34.72 1.83
C ALA A 72 -30.26 -34.94 3.23
N SER A 73 -29.41 -34.02 3.69
CA SER A 73 -28.81 -34.06 5.03
C SER A 73 -29.09 -32.72 5.73
N LEU A 74 -29.40 -32.81 7.01
CA LEU A 74 -29.54 -31.66 7.91
C LEU A 74 -28.49 -31.81 9.00
N SER A 75 -27.66 -30.80 9.16
CA SER A 75 -26.66 -30.73 10.23
C SER A 75 -26.85 -29.45 11.03
N TYR A 76 -26.86 -29.59 12.35
CA TYR A 76 -26.93 -28.44 13.27
C TYR A 76 -26.00 -28.66 14.46
N GLN A 77 -25.15 -27.67 14.73
CA GLN A 77 -24.24 -27.71 15.86
C GLN A 77 -24.85 -26.94 17.03
N VAL A 78 -25.17 -27.66 18.12
CA VAL A 78 -25.63 -27.04 19.37
C VAL A 78 -24.44 -26.53 20.14
N ASP A 79 -24.38 -25.23 20.41
CA ASP A 79 -23.29 -24.58 21.12
C ASP A 79 -23.49 -24.64 22.65
N LEU A 80 -23.22 -25.80 23.25
CA LEU A 80 -23.39 -26.04 24.70
C LEU A 80 -22.34 -25.33 25.55
N PHE A 81 -21.11 -25.16 25.04
CA PHE A 81 -19.97 -24.63 25.79
C PHE A 81 -19.51 -23.27 25.28
N GLY A 82 -20.22 -22.65 24.34
CA GLY A 82 -19.93 -21.33 23.81
C GLY A 82 -18.79 -21.29 22.79
N GLN A 83 -18.36 -22.42 22.22
CA GLN A 83 -17.32 -22.50 21.22
C GLN A 83 -17.67 -21.65 19.98
N LEU A 84 -18.88 -21.82 19.45
CA LEU A 84 -19.33 -21.07 18.29
C LEU A 84 -19.47 -19.57 18.60
N ARG A 85 -19.98 -19.22 19.78
CA ARG A 85 -20.05 -17.82 20.22
C ARG A 85 -18.67 -17.18 20.25
N ARG A 86 -17.67 -17.85 20.82
CA ARG A 86 -16.28 -17.34 20.87
C ARG A 86 -15.65 -17.23 19.50
N ALA A 87 -15.93 -18.19 18.60
CA ALA A 87 -15.48 -18.11 17.22
C ALA A 87 -16.05 -16.88 16.49
N ILE A 88 -17.31 -16.56 16.71
CA ILE A 88 -17.95 -15.38 16.12
C ILE A 88 -17.37 -14.08 16.72
N GLU A 89 -17.17 -14.02 18.03
CA GLU A 89 -16.54 -12.86 18.68
C GLU A 89 -15.12 -12.64 18.15
N ALA A 90 -14.34 -13.71 17.95
CA ALA A 90 -13.00 -13.64 17.38
C ALA A 90 -13.02 -13.17 15.92
N SER A 91 -13.96 -13.68 15.11
CA SER A 91 -14.13 -13.27 13.72
C SER A 91 -14.52 -11.80 13.59
N ALA A 92 -15.46 -11.33 14.41
CA ALA A 92 -15.83 -9.91 14.46
C ALA A 92 -14.64 -9.03 14.86
N ALA A 93 -13.82 -9.44 15.83
CA ALA A 93 -12.61 -8.72 16.22
C ALA A 93 -11.57 -8.67 15.10
N ASN A 94 -11.44 -9.72 14.28
CA ASN A 94 -10.59 -9.74 13.09
C ASN A 94 -11.09 -8.74 12.02
N THR A 95 -12.40 -8.65 11.81
CA THR A 95 -13.01 -7.66 10.91
C THR A 95 -12.73 -6.23 11.40
N GLU A 96 -12.86 -5.95 12.69
CA GLU A 96 -12.51 -4.64 13.26
C GLU A 96 -11.02 -4.34 13.15
N ALA A 97 -10.14 -5.36 13.27
CA ALA A 97 -8.70 -5.21 13.03
C ALA A 97 -8.41 -4.85 11.56
N ALA A 98 -9.12 -5.46 10.60
CA ALA A 98 -9.00 -5.13 9.18
C ALA A 98 -9.52 -3.71 8.86
N GLU A 99 -10.56 -3.23 9.52
CA GLU A 99 -11.03 -1.84 9.42
C GLU A 99 -9.96 -0.85 9.91
N ALA A 100 -9.35 -1.14 11.05
CA ALA A 100 -8.25 -0.33 11.57
C ALA A 100 -7.02 -0.35 10.64
N ALA A 101 -6.72 -1.50 10.02
CA ALA A 101 -5.67 -1.61 9.01
C ALA A 101 -5.95 -0.74 7.76
N LEU A 102 -7.20 -0.71 7.30
CA LEU A 102 -7.62 0.18 6.20
C LEU A 102 -7.42 1.66 6.56
N ASP A 103 -7.79 2.06 7.79
CA ASP A 103 -7.56 3.43 8.26
C ASP A 103 -6.06 3.77 8.32
N LEU A 104 -5.21 2.83 8.71
CA LEU A 104 -3.75 2.98 8.69
C LEU A 104 -3.23 3.22 7.27
N VAL A 105 -3.71 2.46 6.29
CA VAL A 105 -3.33 2.64 4.87
C VAL A 105 -3.77 4.01 4.37
N ARG A 106 -4.97 4.50 4.72
CA ARG A 106 -5.43 5.86 4.38
C ARG A 106 -4.49 6.93 4.89
N VAL A 107 -4.09 6.85 6.16
CA VAL A 107 -3.13 7.80 6.76
C VAL A 107 -1.79 7.73 6.04
N ASN A 108 -1.28 6.53 5.76
CA ASN A 108 0.00 6.34 5.09
C ASN A 108 -0.01 6.87 3.65
N VAL A 109 -1.08 6.67 2.89
CA VAL A 109 -1.24 7.19 1.53
C VAL A 109 -1.29 8.71 1.54
N ALA A 110 -2.08 9.31 2.44
CA ALA A 110 -2.16 10.77 2.57
C ALA A 110 -0.82 11.39 2.96
N ALA A 111 -0.16 10.85 3.99
CA ALA A 111 1.14 11.32 4.46
C ALA A 111 2.24 11.10 3.42
N GLY A 112 2.23 9.94 2.75
CA GLY A 112 3.16 9.60 1.67
C GLY A 112 3.05 10.57 0.49
N THR A 113 1.82 10.91 0.10
CA THR A 113 1.56 11.87 -0.99
C THR A 113 2.04 13.28 -0.63
N ALA A 114 1.74 13.75 0.60
CA ALA A 114 2.21 15.04 1.07
C ALA A 114 3.74 15.11 1.13
N ARG A 115 4.39 14.03 1.61
CA ARG A 115 5.86 13.92 1.67
C ARG A 115 6.48 13.93 0.27
N ALA A 116 5.96 13.13 -0.66
CA ALA A 116 6.49 13.06 -2.01
C ALA A 116 6.33 14.40 -2.74
N TYR A 117 5.23 15.11 -2.54
CA TYR A 117 5.03 16.46 -3.04
C TYR A 117 6.06 17.44 -2.47
N ALA A 118 6.25 17.45 -1.15
CA ALA A 118 7.22 18.32 -0.48
C ALA A 118 8.66 18.02 -0.93
N GLU A 119 9.00 16.74 -1.14
CA GLU A 119 10.29 16.30 -1.64
C GLU A 119 10.53 16.77 -3.09
N ALA A 120 9.53 16.65 -3.98
CA ALA A 120 9.62 17.12 -5.36
C ALA A 120 9.86 18.64 -5.42
N CYS A 121 9.12 19.44 -4.63
CA CYS A 121 9.28 20.89 -4.59
C CYS A 121 10.60 21.32 -3.94
N SER A 122 11.03 20.69 -2.85
CA SER A 122 12.27 21.03 -2.17
C SER A 122 13.52 20.67 -3.00
N THR A 123 13.48 19.51 -3.67
CA THR A 123 14.55 19.12 -4.60
C THR A 123 14.57 20.01 -5.84
N GLY A 124 13.41 20.47 -6.31
CA GLY A 124 13.29 21.47 -7.37
C GLY A 124 14.00 22.79 -7.01
N LEU A 125 13.74 23.31 -5.82
CA LEU A 125 14.41 24.50 -5.29
C LEU A 125 15.94 24.28 -5.17
N ARG A 126 16.35 23.14 -4.62
CA ARG A 126 17.79 22.81 -4.47
C ARG A 126 18.47 22.71 -5.84
N LEU A 127 17.81 22.17 -6.85
CA LEU A 127 18.33 22.09 -8.20
C LEU A 127 18.49 23.48 -8.82
N GLU A 128 17.53 24.38 -8.64
CA GLU A 128 17.62 25.77 -9.09
C GLU A 128 18.81 26.51 -8.44
N ILE A 129 18.99 26.36 -7.13
CA ILE A 129 20.12 26.96 -6.41
C ILE A 129 21.46 26.38 -6.88
N ALA A 130 21.53 25.05 -7.05
CA ALA A 130 22.73 24.38 -7.54
C ALA A 130 23.10 24.84 -8.96
N GLN A 131 22.11 25.01 -9.85
CA GLN A 131 22.32 25.54 -11.19
C GLN A 131 22.85 26.98 -11.16
N LYS A 132 22.28 27.86 -10.34
CA LYS A 132 22.80 29.22 -10.15
C LYS A 132 24.24 29.22 -9.63
N SER A 133 24.59 28.28 -8.72
CA SER A 133 25.96 28.14 -8.23
C SER A 133 26.92 27.71 -9.33
N VAL A 134 26.51 26.81 -10.22
CA VAL A 134 27.28 26.43 -11.40
C VAL A 134 27.52 27.62 -12.35
N ASP A 135 26.47 28.42 -12.60
CA ASP A 135 26.56 29.56 -13.49
C ASP A 135 27.49 30.64 -12.92
N LEU A 136 27.41 30.95 -11.63
CA LEU A 136 28.34 31.84 -10.95
C LEU A 136 29.80 31.33 -11.00
N GLN A 137 29.99 30.04 -10.81
CA GLN A 137 31.33 29.44 -10.88
C GLN A 137 31.91 29.44 -12.30
N LYS A 138 31.06 29.31 -13.36
CA LYS A 138 31.49 29.50 -14.76
C LYS A 138 32.04 30.90 -15.00
N ASP A 139 31.34 31.91 -14.45
CA ASP A 139 31.81 33.29 -14.55
C ASP A 139 33.12 33.50 -13.80
N ALA A 140 33.29 32.90 -12.61
CA ALA A 140 34.53 32.92 -11.87
C ALA A 140 35.71 32.27 -12.66
N VAL A 141 35.46 31.12 -13.31
CA VAL A 141 36.46 30.48 -14.22
C VAL A 141 36.83 31.43 -15.33
N ASN A 142 35.86 32.03 -16.03
CA ASN A 142 36.08 32.95 -17.14
C ASN A 142 36.91 34.17 -16.72
N VAL A 143 36.68 34.74 -15.52
CA VAL A 143 37.48 35.84 -14.98
C VAL A 143 38.89 35.40 -14.68
N THR A 144 39.06 34.25 -13.98
CA THR A 144 40.38 33.72 -13.59
C THR A 144 41.23 33.39 -14.82
N GLU A 145 40.64 32.81 -15.88
CA GLU A 145 41.33 32.51 -17.13
C GLU A 145 41.76 33.79 -17.87
N ARG A 146 40.94 34.85 -17.84
CA ARG A 146 41.36 36.15 -18.42
C ARG A 146 42.51 36.78 -17.63
N LEU A 147 42.50 36.70 -16.31
CA LEU A 147 43.61 37.16 -15.46
C LEU A 147 44.88 36.34 -15.71
N GLN A 148 44.76 35.03 -15.88
CA GLN A 148 45.89 34.15 -16.22
C GLN A 148 46.52 34.54 -17.57
N LYS A 149 45.67 34.75 -18.60
CA LYS A 149 46.16 35.20 -19.93
C LYS A 149 46.87 36.56 -19.89
N ALA A 150 46.44 37.42 -18.96
CA ALA A 150 47.05 38.73 -18.72
C ALA A 150 48.30 38.67 -17.80
N GLY A 151 48.73 37.46 -17.39
CA GLY A 151 49.87 37.28 -16.49
C GLY A 151 49.65 37.70 -15.05
N ARG A 152 48.34 37.89 -14.64
CA ARG A 152 47.94 38.36 -13.31
C ARG A 152 47.43 37.26 -12.38
N ALA A 153 47.27 36.03 -12.84
CA ALA A 153 46.91 34.86 -12.05
C ALA A 153 47.76 33.66 -12.47
N GLY A 154 47.98 32.73 -11.54
CA GLY A 154 48.71 31.50 -11.78
C GLY A 154 47.89 30.43 -12.49
N ALA A 155 48.56 29.49 -13.17
CA ALA A 155 47.91 28.32 -13.78
C ALA A 155 47.19 27.43 -12.74
N ILE A 156 47.68 27.39 -11.51
CA ILE A 156 47.09 26.66 -10.38
C ILE A 156 45.74 27.26 -10.01
N ASP A 157 45.60 28.57 -10.04
CA ASP A 157 44.32 29.24 -9.67
C ASP A 157 43.25 28.95 -10.71
N ALA A 158 43.56 28.99 -11.99
CA ALA A 158 42.67 28.59 -13.06
C ALA A 158 42.31 27.09 -12.97
N GLY A 159 43.27 26.23 -12.61
CA GLY A 159 43.03 24.80 -12.37
C GLY A 159 42.06 24.56 -11.21
N ARG A 160 42.24 25.25 -10.09
CA ARG A 160 41.34 25.17 -8.94
C ARG A 160 39.91 25.64 -9.27
N ALA A 161 39.78 26.76 -9.98
CA ALA A 161 38.47 27.28 -10.39
C ALA A 161 37.71 26.28 -11.29
N ARG A 162 38.42 25.66 -12.25
CA ARG A 162 37.83 24.60 -13.10
C ARG A 162 37.45 23.36 -12.30
N ALA A 163 38.31 22.89 -11.39
CA ALA A 163 38.02 21.73 -10.54
C ALA A 163 36.76 21.97 -9.69
N GLN A 164 36.62 23.18 -9.12
CA GLN A 164 35.40 23.56 -8.37
C GLN A 164 34.18 23.58 -9.27
N LEU A 165 34.24 24.07 -10.49
CA LEU A 165 33.16 24.03 -11.47
C LEU A 165 32.71 22.58 -11.75
N GLN A 166 33.67 21.67 -11.97
CA GLN A 166 33.36 20.27 -12.21
C GLN A 166 32.71 19.60 -10.98
N SER A 167 33.16 19.94 -9.76
CA SER A 167 32.55 19.48 -8.53
C SER A 167 31.07 19.92 -8.39
N LEU A 168 30.79 21.20 -8.71
CA LEU A 168 29.42 21.72 -8.70
C LEU A 168 28.53 21.06 -9.78
N ASN A 169 29.08 20.87 -11.00
CA ASN A 169 28.35 20.16 -12.05
C ASN A 169 28.02 18.71 -11.66
N ALA A 170 28.95 18.02 -10.98
CA ALA A 170 28.74 16.65 -10.51
C ALA A 170 27.61 16.53 -9.44
N ALA A 171 27.28 17.62 -8.77
CA ALA A 171 26.18 17.65 -7.79
C ALA A 171 24.78 17.73 -8.45
N LEU A 172 24.65 18.12 -9.72
CA LEU A 172 23.35 18.27 -10.41
C LEU A 172 22.64 16.93 -10.67
N PRO A 173 23.29 15.89 -11.25
CA PRO A 173 22.62 14.63 -11.58
C PRO A 173 21.95 13.93 -10.39
N PRO A 174 22.55 13.84 -9.19
CA PRO A 174 21.87 13.27 -8.01
C PRO A 174 20.63 14.04 -7.61
N LEU A 175 20.63 15.38 -7.71
CA LEU A 175 19.44 16.20 -7.42
C LEU A 175 18.34 15.97 -8.45
N GLN A 176 18.69 15.86 -9.72
CA GLN A 176 17.75 15.52 -10.81
C GLN A 176 17.13 14.15 -10.57
N ALA A 177 17.94 13.14 -10.23
CA ALA A 177 17.47 11.80 -9.93
C ALA A 177 16.52 11.77 -8.71
N SER A 178 16.87 12.47 -7.63
CA SER A 178 16.04 12.58 -6.43
C SER A 178 14.68 13.23 -6.74
N ARG A 179 14.67 14.29 -7.56
CA ARG A 179 13.43 14.95 -8.00
C ARG A 179 12.58 13.99 -8.83
N GLN A 180 13.18 13.31 -9.79
CA GLN A 180 12.47 12.37 -10.65
C GLN A 180 11.89 11.20 -9.85
N ALA A 181 12.62 10.68 -8.86
CA ALA A 181 12.15 9.64 -7.96
C ALA A 181 10.93 10.10 -7.14
N ALA A 182 10.92 11.35 -6.65
CA ALA A 182 9.77 11.92 -5.94
C ALA A 182 8.53 12.05 -6.85
N LEU A 183 8.71 12.44 -8.11
CA LEU A 183 7.63 12.52 -9.10
C LEU A 183 7.05 11.14 -9.44
N TYR A 184 7.91 10.13 -9.59
CA TYR A 184 7.47 8.75 -9.83
C TYR A 184 6.72 8.18 -8.61
N ARG A 185 7.18 8.51 -7.40
CA ARG A 185 6.46 8.13 -6.17
C ARG A 185 5.08 8.77 -6.11
N LEU A 186 4.94 10.04 -6.52
CA LEU A 186 3.62 10.70 -6.63
C LEU A 186 2.73 9.99 -7.65
N ALA A 187 3.25 9.63 -8.82
CA ALA A 187 2.49 8.89 -9.82
C ALA A 187 1.97 7.56 -9.25
N THR A 188 2.84 6.77 -8.60
CA THR A 188 2.45 5.51 -7.97
C THR A 188 1.37 5.71 -6.90
N LEU A 189 1.53 6.72 -6.02
CA LEU A 189 0.56 7.01 -4.97
C LEU A 189 -0.80 7.45 -5.53
N THR A 190 -0.83 8.17 -6.64
CA THR A 190 -2.06 8.59 -7.32
C THR A 190 -2.63 7.53 -8.27
N GLY A 191 -2.04 6.33 -8.33
CA GLY A 191 -2.48 5.24 -9.20
C GLY A 191 -2.18 5.45 -10.69
N ALA A 192 -1.30 6.41 -11.03
CA ALA A 192 -0.88 6.69 -12.38
C ALA A 192 0.39 5.92 -12.76
N LEU A 193 0.66 5.78 -14.06
CA LEU A 193 1.93 5.24 -14.53
C LEU A 193 3.06 6.24 -14.24
N PRO A 194 4.32 5.80 -14.04
CA PRO A 194 5.44 6.70 -13.77
C PRO A 194 5.63 7.81 -14.82
N GLN A 195 5.31 7.54 -16.08
CA GLN A 195 5.38 8.53 -17.17
C GLN A 195 4.27 9.60 -17.11
N ASP A 196 3.17 9.31 -16.40
CA ASP A 196 1.98 10.17 -16.28
C ASP A 196 1.97 10.92 -14.95
N PHE A 197 3.14 11.17 -14.37
CA PHE A 197 3.24 11.95 -13.14
C PHE A 197 2.63 13.36 -13.29
N PRO A 198 2.12 13.98 -12.21
CA PRO A 198 1.50 15.30 -12.27
C PRO A 198 2.46 16.36 -12.79
N ARG A 199 2.28 16.80 -14.05
CA ARG A 199 3.19 17.76 -14.71
C ARG A 199 3.25 19.11 -14.00
N GLU A 200 2.19 19.48 -13.30
CA GLU A 200 2.12 20.70 -12.47
C GLU A 200 3.18 20.69 -11.36
N VAL A 201 3.51 19.50 -10.82
CA VAL A 201 4.52 19.35 -9.77
C VAL A 201 5.93 19.33 -10.34
N ALA A 202 6.08 18.97 -11.62
CA ALA A 202 7.39 18.92 -12.27
C ALA A 202 8.10 20.29 -12.31
N GLY A 203 7.35 21.39 -12.34
CA GLY A 203 7.88 22.76 -12.26
C GLY A 203 8.00 23.34 -10.86
N CYS A 204 7.60 22.61 -9.80
CA CYS A 204 7.57 23.16 -8.45
C CYS A 204 8.99 23.42 -7.90
N THR A 205 9.21 24.66 -7.43
CA THR A 205 10.43 25.10 -6.72
C THR A 205 10.13 25.78 -5.39
N THR A 206 8.85 25.78 -4.97
CA THR A 206 8.42 26.38 -3.71
C THR A 206 7.93 25.29 -2.76
N PRO A 207 8.71 24.90 -1.74
CA PRO A 207 8.29 23.90 -0.77
C PRO A 207 7.02 24.35 -0.02
N PRO A 208 6.09 23.43 0.27
CA PRO A 208 4.92 23.75 1.06
C PRO A 208 5.31 24.18 2.46
N ARG A 209 4.54 25.13 3.02
CA ARG A 209 4.71 25.61 4.40
C ARG A 209 3.50 25.19 5.23
N VAL A 210 3.73 24.88 6.50
CA VAL A 210 2.65 24.65 7.46
C VAL A 210 1.93 25.96 7.70
N ALA A 211 0.63 26.01 7.37
CA ALA A 211 -0.16 27.24 7.39
C ALA A 211 -0.74 27.60 8.76
N GLY A 212 -0.57 26.78 9.80
CA GLY A 212 -1.16 27.00 11.11
C GLY A 212 -0.40 26.32 12.25
N VAL A 213 -0.86 26.60 13.46
CA VAL A 213 -0.36 25.92 14.67
C VAL A 213 -0.85 24.48 14.66
N LEU A 214 0.07 23.52 14.77
CA LEU A 214 -0.30 22.13 14.93
C LEU A 214 -1.06 21.95 16.25
N PRO A 215 -2.30 21.42 16.24
CA PRO A 215 -3.04 21.19 17.47
C PRO A 215 -2.30 20.13 18.31
N VAL A 216 -1.80 20.55 19.47
CA VAL A 216 -1.20 19.65 20.45
C VAL A 216 -2.34 19.09 21.31
N GLY A 217 -2.73 17.85 21.05
CA GLY A 217 -3.75 17.17 21.85
C GLY A 217 -3.16 16.44 23.06
N ASP A 218 -4.05 15.86 23.87
CA ASP A 218 -3.66 14.93 24.93
C ASP A 218 -3.04 13.65 24.32
N GLY A 219 -1.88 13.23 24.84
CA GLY A 219 -1.16 12.05 24.37
C GLY A 219 -1.99 10.76 24.47
N ALA A 220 -2.82 10.62 25.50
CA ALA A 220 -3.72 9.48 25.65
C ALA A 220 -4.79 9.42 24.55
N GLN A 221 -5.35 10.57 24.18
CA GLN A 221 -6.30 10.65 23.06
C GLN A 221 -5.63 10.34 21.72
N LEU A 222 -4.38 10.77 21.53
CA LEU A 222 -3.61 10.45 20.33
C LEU A 222 -3.42 8.93 20.18
N LEU A 223 -3.03 8.24 21.25
CA LEU A 223 -2.85 6.78 21.25
C LEU A 223 -4.15 6.05 20.90
N ARG A 224 -5.28 6.47 21.47
CA ARG A 224 -6.60 5.87 21.16
C ARG A 224 -7.06 6.06 19.72
N ARG A 225 -6.60 7.12 19.05
CA ARG A 225 -6.95 7.43 17.66
C ARG A 225 -6.03 6.74 16.64
N ARG A 226 -4.87 6.24 17.06
CA ARG A 226 -3.92 5.59 16.17
C ARG A 226 -4.46 4.28 15.62
N PRO A 227 -4.55 4.14 14.29
CA PRO A 227 -5.11 2.93 13.67
C PRO A 227 -4.27 1.68 13.93
N ASP A 228 -2.93 1.80 14.00
CA ASP A 228 -2.01 0.69 14.29
C ASP A 228 -2.22 0.12 15.69
N ILE A 229 -2.49 0.97 16.69
CA ILE A 229 -2.80 0.54 18.06
C ILE A 229 -4.16 -0.14 18.09
N ARG A 230 -5.19 0.44 17.46
CA ARG A 230 -6.52 -0.15 17.34
C ARG A 230 -6.47 -1.53 16.66
N GLN A 231 -5.69 -1.65 15.58
CA GLN A 231 -5.47 -2.93 14.91
C GLN A 231 -4.88 -3.98 15.85
N ALA A 232 -3.80 -3.64 16.57
CA ALA A 232 -3.15 -4.55 17.52
C ALA A 232 -4.08 -4.95 18.67
N GLU A 233 -4.87 -4.01 19.21
CA GLU A 233 -5.86 -4.26 20.26
C GLU A 233 -6.94 -5.24 19.78
N ARG A 234 -7.47 -5.07 18.55
CA ARG A 234 -8.48 -5.97 17.99
C ARG A 234 -7.92 -7.34 17.65
N THR A 235 -6.68 -7.40 17.16
CA THR A 235 -5.98 -8.68 16.94
C THR A 235 -5.78 -9.44 18.25
N LEU A 236 -5.44 -8.75 19.34
CA LEU A 236 -5.35 -9.37 20.66
C LEU A 236 -6.71 -9.88 21.15
N ALA A 237 -7.78 -9.13 20.91
CA ALA A 237 -9.13 -9.54 21.27
C ALA A 237 -9.63 -10.76 20.49
N ALA A 238 -9.09 -10.99 19.27
CA ALA A 238 -9.42 -12.14 18.43
C ALA A 238 -8.68 -13.44 18.86
N SER A 239 -7.57 -13.34 19.61
CA SER A 239 -6.76 -14.47 20.08
C SER A 239 -7.30 -15.12 21.34
#